data_1d8adf96adfb6430bed0c209cd828ee3
#
_entry.id   1d8adf96adfb6430bed0c209cd828ee3
#
_cell.length_a   1.000
_cell.length_b   1.000
_cell.length_c   1.000
_cell.angle_alpha   90.00
_cell.angle_beta   90.00
_cell.angle_gamma   90.00
#
_symmetry.space_group_name_H-M   'P 1'
#
loop_
_entity.id
_entity.type
_entity.pdbx_description
1 polymer ?
#
loop_
_entity_poly.entity_id
_entity_poly.type
_entity_poly.pdbx_seq_one_letter_code
_entity_poly.pdbx_strand_id
1 'polypeptide(L)'
;VKRSKDNKSQRPDAPPLTVFAAFTGDRSGSMASLQGAGQTGLYNWITETCASTLHKGLEGRMFVTTFDDVAEKKMVDVPMKDVTVSVMECHEWMRPRGLTKLFDTAIQDLARLQSAMKAYKAALPAATRALNPRVSAVWALLTDGQDNRSTFNASDMNRAVTLARKNGVMCFFLAANQDAMVTGATYGFNPAQACTFRSAHAEAAYAMGATQQNMAAAATRGVPLPYTQLQRDTSCPSGPGHQVSAPAHMQPGNVAFTQAPSSPATPPASVAPTPQWH
;
A
#
# COMPACT_ATOMS: atom_id res chain seq x y z
N VAL A 1 27.72 -9.04 56.42
CA VAL A 1 26.44 -9.40 55.75
C VAL A 1 26.64 -9.19 54.24
N LYS A 2 26.87 -10.30 53.50
CA LYS A 2 27.00 -10.26 52.04
C LYS A 2 25.58 -10.26 51.45
N ARG A 3 25.18 -9.17 50.79
CA ARG A 3 23.96 -9.10 49.99
C ARG A 3 24.10 -10.02 48.79
N SER A 4 23.20 -11.01 48.72
CA SER A 4 22.98 -11.86 47.57
C SER A 4 22.72 -10.98 46.36
N LYS A 5 23.46 -11.21 45.25
CA LYS A 5 23.19 -10.61 43.94
C LYS A 5 21.88 -11.20 43.44
N ASP A 6 20.90 -10.35 43.29
CA ASP A 6 19.62 -10.69 42.70
C ASP A 6 19.83 -11.41 41.35
N ASN A 7 19.44 -12.67 41.36
CA ASN A 7 19.32 -13.49 40.17
C ASN A 7 18.17 -12.90 39.35
N LYS A 8 18.47 -11.96 38.43
CA LYS A 8 17.53 -11.53 37.41
C LYS A 8 17.17 -12.76 36.63
N SER A 9 16.04 -13.37 36.94
CA SER A 9 15.43 -14.40 36.12
C SER A 9 15.35 -13.86 34.69
N GLN A 10 16.24 -14.35 33.82
CA GLN A 10 16.14 -14.10 32.40
C GLN A 10 14.74 -14.59 32.01
N ARG A 11 13.84 -13.63 31.70
CA ARG A 11 12.61 -13.97 30.98
C ARG A 11 13.09 -14.67 29.71
N PRO A 12 12.51 -15.85 29.37
CA PRO A 12 12.85 -16.48 28.11
C PRO A 12 12.72 -15.42 27.02
N ASP A 13 13.79 -15.25 26.23
CA ASP A 13 13.84 -14.22 25.19
C ASP A 13 12.57 -14.32 24.35
N ALA A 14 11.84 -13.20 24.27
CA ALA A 14 10.65 -13.14 23.46
C ALA A 14 11.04 -13.55 22.03
N PRO A 15 10.26 -14.44 21.36
CA PRO A 15 10.61 -14.86 20.02
C PRO A 15 10.78 -13.65 19.10
N PRO A 16 11.70 -13.71 18.12
CA PRO A 16 11.98 -12.59 17.24
C PRO A 16 10.72 -12.14 16.53
N LEU A 17 10.63 -10.84 16.29
CA LEU A 17 9.55 -10.26 15.51
C LEU A 17 9.66 -10.74 14.07
N THR A 18 8.60 -11.34 13.53
CA THR A 18 8.51 -11.67 12.11
C THR A 18 7.76 -10.59 11.35
N VAL A 19 8.37 -10.06 10.30
CA VAL A 19 7.84 -8.99 9.46
C VAL A 19 7.29 -9.56 8.15
N PHE A 20 6.04 -9.26 7.85
CA PHE A 20 5.42 -9.51 6.55
C PHE A 20 5.35 -8.18 5.80
N ALA A 21 6.08 -8.05 4.70
CA ALA A 21 6.08 -6.85 3.86
C ALA A 21 5.47 -7.17 2.50
N ALA A 22 4.44 -6.42 2.12
CA ALA A 22 3.74 -6.58 0.85
C ALA A 22 3.72 -5.26 0.06
N PHE A 23 3.92 -5.37 -1.25
CA PHE A 23 3.81 -4.27 -2.19
C PHE A 23 2.87 -4.67 -3.33
N THR A 24 1.92 -3.80 -3.64
CA THR A 24 1.00 -3.93 -4.76
C THR A 24 1.17 -2.71 -5.66
N GLY A 25 1.71 -2.88 -6.84
CA GLY A 25 2.09 -1.80 -7.75
C GLY A 25 1.28 -1.80 -9.03
N ASP A 26 0.64 -0.68 -9.30
CA ASP A 26 0.01 -0.38 -10.57
C ASP A 26 1.08 -0.24 -11.67
N ARG A 27 0.87 -0.90 -12.79
CA ARG A 27 1.65 -0.74 -14.01
C ARG A 27 0.75 -0.50 -15.23
N SER A 28 -0.43 0.06 -15.01
CA SER A 28 -1.32 0.48 -16.10
C SER A 28 -0.63 1.49 -17.02
N GLY A 29 -1.21 1.72 -18.21
CA GLY A 29 -0.59 2.58 -19.22
C GLY A 29 -0.29 4.00 -18.73
N SER A 30 -1.08 4.55 -17.82
CA SER A 30 -0.88 5.87 -17.20
C SER A 30 0.43 5.97 -16.41
N MET A 31 0.89 4.86 -15.81
CA MET A 31 2.16 4.80 -15.07
C MET A 31 3.40 5.12 -15.92
N ALA A 32 3.28 5.17 -17.25
CA ALA A 32 4.35 5.66 -18.14
C ALA A 32 4.77 7.10 -17.80
N SER A 33 3.88 7.88 -17.24
CA SER A 33 4.17 9.26 -16.77
C SER A 33 5.25 9.33 -15.68
N LEU A 34 5.48 8.24 -14.94
CA LEU A 34 6.50 8.16 -13.89
C LEU A 34 7.94 8.01 -14.41
N GLN A 35 8.13 7.91 -15.72
CA GLN A 35 9.47 7.91 -16.38
C GLN A 35 10.48 6.94 -15.74
N GLY A 36 10.05 5.76 -15.34
CA GLY A 36 10.92 4.75 -14.70
C GLY A 36 11.07 4.86 -13.18
N ALA A 37 10.54 5.90 -12.54
CA ALA A 37 10.62 6.05 -11.09
C ALA A 37 9.93 4.90 -10.35
N GLY A 38 8.80 4.40 -10.85
CA GLY A 38 8.10 3.27 -10.27
C GLY A 38 8.94 1.99 -10.27
N GLN A 39 9.66 1.75 -11.35
CA GLN A 39 10.55 0.59 -11.52
C GLN A 39 11.73 0.64 -10.56
N THR A 40 12.48 1.76 -10.57
CA THR A 40 13.61 1.98 -9.66
C THR A 40 13.15 1.99 -8.20
N GLY A 41 11.99 2.61 -7.95
CA GLY A 41 11.40 2.65 -6.62
C GLY A 41 11.05 1.27 -6.08
N LEU A 42 10.49 0.38 -6.92
CA LEU A 42 10.20 -1.00 -6.50
C LEU A 42 11.49 -1.76 -6.14
N TYR A 43 12.54 -1.65 -6.97
CA TYR A 43 13.83 -2.27 -6.68
C TYR A 43 14.38 -1.81 -5.33
N ASN A 44 14.46 -0.51 -5.11
CA ASN A 44 14.95 0.07 -3.86
C ASN A 44 14.06 -0.36 -2.67
N TRP A 45 12.73 -0.35 -2.85
CA TRP A 45 11.80 -0.76 -1.81
C TRP A 45 12.04 -2.22 -1.38
N ILE A 46 12.23 -3.15 -2.31
CA ILE A 46 12.50 -4.56 -2.03
C ILE A 46 13.83 -4.70 -1.30
N THR A 47 14.92 -4.18 -1.88
CA THR A 47 16.28 -4.37 -1.37
C THR A 47 16.47 -3.73 0.00
N GLU A 48 16.00 -2.50 0.20
CA GLU A 48 16.12 -1.80 1.47
C GLU A 48 15.21 -2.40 2.57
N THR A 49 14.01 -2.88 2.20
CA THR A 49 13.14 -3.57 3.16
C THR A 49 13.77 -4.87 3.65
N CYS A 50 14.35 -5.67 2.74
CA CYS A 50 15.10 -6.87 3.11
C CYS A 50 16.31 -6.51 3.99
N ALA A 51 17.15 -5.59 3.53
CA ALA A 51 18.36 -5.19 4.24
C ALA A 51 18.05 -4.66 5.65
N SER A 52 17.08 -3.75 5.78
CA SER A 52 16.71 -3.17 7.07
C SER A 52 16.11 -4.17 8.06
N THR A 53 15.37 -5.17 7.55
CA THR A 53 14.77 -6.24 8.36
C THR A 53 15.86 -7.18 8.88
N LEU A 54 16.73 -7.66 7.98
CA LEU A 54 17.78 -8.61 8.30
C LEU A 54 18.88 -7.98 9.19
N HIS A 55 19.24 -6.70 8.94
CA HIS A 55 20.21 -5.98 9.78
C HIS A 55 19.76 -5.88 11.26
N LYS A 56 18.47 -5.85 11.51
CA LYS A 56 17.88 -5.86 12.86
C LYS A 56 17.78 -7.28 13.46
N GLY A 57 18.27 -8.30 12.79
CA GLY A 57 18.14 -9.70 13.22
C GLY A 57 16.70 -10.22 13.22
N LEU A 58 15.83 -9.62 12.41
CA LEU A 58 14.42 -10.02 12.31
C LEU A 58 14.23 -11.03 11.18
N GLU A 59 13.24 -11.90 11.33
CA GLU A 59 12.73 -12.69 10.20
C GLU A 59 11.80 -11.84 9.35
N GLY A 60 11.82 -12.06 8.04
CA GLY A 60 10.97 -11.34 7.11
C GLY A 60 10.42 -12.22 5.98
N ARG A 61 9.22 -11.87 5.53
CA ARG A 61 8.51 -12.51 4.40
C ARG A 61 8.09 -11.42 3.42
N MET A 62 8.39 -11.61 2.13
CA MET A 62 8.15 -10.62 1.08
C MET A 62 7.02 -11.08 0.15
N PHE A 63 6.17 -10.13 -0.21
CA PHE A 63 5.11 -10.27 -1.20
C PHE A 63 5.21 -9.11 -2.18
N VAL A 64 5.21 -9.38 -3.46
CA VAL A 64 5.19 -8.37 -4.52
C VAL A 64 4.19 -8.79 -5.58
N THR A 65 3.22 -7.93 -5.85
CA THR A 65 2.27 -8.06 -6.95
C THR A 65 2.34 -6.80 -7.79
N THR A 66 2.37 -6.95 -9.10
CA THR A 66 2.18 -5.86 -10.05
C THR A 66 0.91 -6.11 -10.85
N PHE A 67 0.20 -5.06 -11.23
CA PHE A 67 -1.06 -5.21 -11.93
C PHE A 67 -1.29 -4.13 -12.99
N ASP A 68 -2.00 -4.56 -14.02
CA ASP A 68 -2.69 -3.77 -15.02
C ASP A 68 -4.15 -4.26 -15.08
N ASP A 69 -4.63 -4.78 -16.20
CA ASP A 69 -5.85 -5.60 -16.32
C ASP A 69 -5.64 -7.04 -15.82
N VAL A 70 -4.39 -7.44 -15.57
CA VAL A 70 -3.99 -8.73 -15.00
C VAL A 70 -3.08 -8.53 -13.79
N ALA A 71 -3.42 -9.18 -12.67
CA ALA A 71 -2.55 -9.21 -11.49
C ALA A 71 -1.46 -10.29 -11.63
N GLU A 72 -0.20 -9.89 -11.59
CA GLU A 72 0.95 -10.78 -11.64
C GLU A 72 1.68 -10.82 -10.30
N LYS A 73 1.72 -12.00 -9.70
CA LYS A 73 2.41 -12.24 -8.43
C LYS A 73 3.89 -12.47 -8.70
N LYS A 74 4.73 -11.51 -8.36
CA LYS A 74 6.18 -11.56 -8.58
C LYS A 74 6.90 -12.27 -7.45
N MET A 75 6.44 -12.04 -6.22
CA MET A 75 6.91 -12.74 -5.02
C MET A 75 5.71 -13.13 -4.17
N VAL A 76 5.69 -14.36 -3.66
CA VAL A 76 4.62 -14.85 -2.78
C VAL A 76 5.27 -15.56 -1.61
N ASP A 77 5.20 -14.94 -0.44
CA ASP A 77 5.66 -15.51 0.83
C ASP A 77 7.15 -15.94 0.79
N VAL A 78 8.00 -15.12 0.13
CA VAL A 78 9.43 -15.40 0.00
C VAL A 78 10.16 -14.96 1.27
N PRO A 79 10.97 -15.82 1.92
CA PRO A 79 11.81 -15.37 3.03
C PRO A 79 12.75 -14.25 2.56
N MET A 80 12.82 -13.13 3.29
CA MET A 80 13.62 -11.97 2.87
C MET A 80 15.11 -12.28 2.70
N LYS A 81 15.62 -13.26 3.44
CA LYS A 81 17.02 -13.74 3.29
C LYS A 81 17.28 -14.43 1.94
N ASP A 82 16.22 -14.93 1.28
CA ASP A 82 16.30 -15.66 0.01
C ASP A 82 15.85 -14.78 -1.17
N VAL A 83 15.50 -13.52 -0.92
CA VAL A 83 15.08 -12.57 -1.95
C VAL A 83 16.29 -12.18 -2.80
N THR A 84 16.20 -12.50 -4.09
CA THR A 84 17.13 -12.05 -5.11
C THR A 84 16.32 -11.34 -6.19
N VAL A 85 16.66 -10.11 -6.51
CA VAL A 85 16.02 -9.30 -7.55
C VAL A 85 17.02 -8.35 -8.17
N SER A 86 16.92 -8.16 -9.47
CA SER A 86 17.71 -7.18 -10.21
C SER A 86 16.89 -5.95 -10.58
N VAL A 87 17.57 -4.85 -10.87
CA VAL A 87 16.94 -3.63 -11.42
C VAL A 87 16.16 -3.94 -12.70
N MET A 88 16.74 -4.78 -13.58
CA MET A 88 16.10 -5.16 -14.85
C MET A 88 14.80 -5.92 -14.66
N GLU A 89 14.74 -6.85 -13.70
CA GLU A 89 13.49 -7.55 -13.36
C GLU A 89 12.42 -6.58 -12.87
N CYS A 90 12.76 -5.65 -11.99
CA CYS A 90 11.81 -4.63 -11.53
C CYS A 90 11.32 -3.73 -12.66
N HIS A 91 12.20 -3.39 -13.62
CA HIS A 91 11.81 -2.67 -14.82
C HIS A 91 10.78 -3.44 -15.66
N GLU A 92 11.00 -4.74 -15.88
CA GLU A 92 10.03 -5.58 -16.59
C GLU A 92 8.73 -5.76 -15.81
N TRP A 93 8.81 -5.95 -14.49
CA TRP A 93 7.62 -6.13 -13.65
C TRP A 93 6.70 -4.91 -13.62
N MET A 94 7.28 -3.71 -13.67
CA MET A 94 6.58 -2.43 -13.64
C MET A 94 6.51 -1.77 -15.02
N ARG A 95 6.72 -2.52 -16.12
CA ARG A 95 6.58 -1.98 -17.48
C ARG A 95 5.13 -1.53 -17.71
N PRO A 96 4.88 -0.25 -18.02
CA PRO A 96 3.52 0.26 -18.20
C PRO A 96 2.79 -0.42 -19.36
N ARG A 97 1.56 -0.88 -19.11
CA ARG A 97 0.67 -1.49 -20.12
C ARG A 97 -0.76 -1.65 -19.60
N GLY A 98 -1.71 -1.86 -20.51
CA GLY A 98 -3.08 -2.27 -20.17
C GLY A 98 -3.89 -1.21 -19.42
N LEU A 99 -4.94 -1.68 -18.78
CA LEU A 99 -5.89 -0.91 -17.98
C LEU A 99 -5.62 -1.14 -16.48
N THR A 100 -6.53 -0.69 -15.60
CA THR A 100 -6.30 -0.68 -14.15
C THR A 100 -7.31 -1.56 -13.43
N LYS A 101 -6.87 -2.72 -12.90
CA LYS A 101 -7.67 -3.65 -12.08
C LYS A 101 -7.32 -3.49 -10.60
N LEU A 102 -7.50 -2.29 -10.07
CA LEU A 102 -7.03 -1.87 -8.76
C LEU A 102 -7.71 -2.63 -7.60
N PHE A 103 -9.05 -2.56 -7.55
CA PHE A 103 -9.78 -3.08 -6.38
C PHE A 103 -9.67 -4.60 -6.26
N ASP A 104 -9.85 -5.34 -7.36
CA ASP A 104 -9.74 -6.80 -7.35
C ASP A 104 -8.36 -7.24 -6.87
N THR A 105 -7.29 -6.59 -7.38
CA THR A 105 -5.91 -6.93 -7.03
C THR A 105 -5.60 -6.61 -5.58
N ALA A 106 -5.92 -5.41 -5.13
CA ALA A 106 -5.66 -4.96 -3.77
C ALA A 106 -6.38 -5.81 -2.71
N ILE A 107 -7.67 -6.14 -2.95
CA ILE A 107 -8.47 -6.99 -2.05
C ILE A 107 -7.87 -8.39 -1.98
N GLN A 108 -7.49 -8.98 -3.11
CA GLN A 108 -6.87 -10.32 -3.16
C GLN A 108 -5.50 -10.34 -2.46
N ASP A 109 -4.70 -9.30 -2.61
CA ASP A 109 -3.38 -9.22 -1.97
C ASP A 109 -3.50 -9.08 -0.46
N LEU A 110 -4.42 -8.25 0.04
CA LEU A 110 -4.70 -8.15 1.46
C LEU A 110 -5.19 -9.48 2.05
N ALA A 111 -6.07 -10.18 1.35
CA ALA A 111 -6.57 -11.49 1.78
C ALA A 111 -5.42 -12.52 1.84
N ARG A 112 -4.53 -12.51 0.84
CA ARG A 112 -3.34 -13.38 0.78
C ARG A 112 -2.37 -13.10 1.93
N LEU A 113 -2.04 -11.83 2.16
CA LEU A 113 -1.17 -11.40 3.24
C LEU A 113 -1.70 -11.86 4.61
N GLN A 114 -2.98 -11.62 4.88
CA GLN A 114 -3.61 -12.03 6.13
C GLN A 114 -3.64 -13.56 6.29
N SER A 115 -3.90 -14.30 5.20
CA SER A 115 -3.87 -15.76 5.19
C SER A 115 -2.47 -16.31 5.49
N ALA A 116 -1.43 -15.71 4.90
CA ALA A 116 -0.04 -16.08 5.16
C ALA A 116 0.36 -15.82 6.62
N MET A 117 -0.01 -14.67 7.18
CA MET A 117 0.20 -14.37 8.60
C MET A 117 -0.47 -15.39 9.53
N LYS A 118 -1.72 -15.76 9.21
CA LYS A 118 -2.47 -16.75 9.97
C LYS A 118 -1.81 -18.15 9.88
N ALA A 119 -1.44 -18.57 8.67
CA ALA A 119 -0.76 -19.82 8.42
C ALA A 119 0.59 -19.90 9.14
N TYR A 120 1.40 -18.84 9.07
CA TYR A 120 2.66 -18.73 9.79
C TYR A 120 2.47 -18.92 11.31
N LYS A 121 1.54 -18.18 11.92
CA LYS A 121 1.25 -18.31 13.35
C LYS A 121 0.79 -19.74 13.72
N ALA A 122 -0.02 -20.38 12.87
CA ALA A 122 -0.49 -21.74 13.09
C ALA A 122 0.63 -22.79 12.99
N ALA A 123 1.61 -22.57 12.11
CA ALA A 123 2.74 -23.47 11.89
C ALA A 123 3.82 -23.39 12.98
N LEU A 124 3.82 -22.35 13.83
CA LEU A 124 4.79 -22.22 14.92
C LEU A 124 4.63 -23.37 15.93
N PRO A 125 5.74 -23.86 16.53
CA PRO A 125 5.69 -24.84 17.62
C PRO A 125 4.80 -24.37 18.77
N ALA A 126 4.10 -25.29 19.45
CA ALA A 126 3.18 -24.95 20.53
C ALA A 126 3.84 -24.10 21.64
N ALA A 127 5.08 -24.40 21.99
CA ALA A 127 5.87 -23.65 22.97
C ALA A 127 6.09 -22.18 22.49
N THR A 128 6.44 -21.99 21.22
CA THR A 128 6.63 -20.65 20.62
C THR A 128 5.30 -19.89 20.57
N ARG A 129 4.20 -20.55 20.19
CA ARG A 129 2.87 -19.95 20.20
C ARG A 129 2.44 -19.47 21.58
N ALA A 130 2.75 -20.25 22.62
CA ALA A 130 2.47 -19.88 24.01
C ALA A 130 3.16 -18.59 24.46
N LEU A 131 4.30 -18.24 23.83
CA LEU A 131 5.02 -17.00 24.08
C LEU A 131 4.40 -15.80 23.33
N ASN A 132 3.30 -15.99 22.60
CA ASN A 132 2.62 -14.96 21.80
C ASN A 132 3.59 -14.24 20.84
N PRO A 133 4.14 -14.92 19.84
CA PRO A 133 5.16 -14.37 18.95
C PRO A 133 4.64 -13.11 18.23
N ARG A 134 5.47 -12.09 18.20
CA ARG A 134 5.14 -10.82 17.56
C ARG A 134 5.20 -10.99 16.04
N VAL A 135 4.10 -10.74 15.37
CA VAL A 135 4.00 -10.68 13.91
C VAL A 135 3.57 -9.29 13.52
N SER A 136 4.35 -8.64 12.69
CA SER A 136 4.04 -7.33 12.13
C SER A 136 3.79 -7.45 10.62
N ALA A 137 2.82 -6.74 10.09
CA ALA A 137 2.56 -6.71 8.66
C ALA A 137 2.42 -5.29 8.16
N VAL A 138 3.09 -5.02 7.05
CA VAL A 138 3.03 -3.75 6.32
C VAL A 138 2.65 -4.03 4.88
N TRP A 139 1.79 -3.19 4.33
CA TRP A 139 1.35 -3.27 2.94
C TRP A 139 1.32 -1.90 2.31
N ALA A 140 1.96 -1.74 1.14
CA ALA A 140 1.92 -0.54 0.33
C ALA A 140 1.16 -0.78 -0.97
N LEU A 141 0.29 0.14 -1.33
CA LEU A 141 -0.38 0.22 -2.62
C LEU A 141 0.08 1.47 -3.36
N LEU A 142 0.59 1.26 -4.57
CA LEU A 142 1.00 2.33 -5.49
C LEU A 142 0.07 2.34 -6.70
N THR A 143 -0.51 3.50 -7.04
CA THR A 143 -1.31 3.71 -8.25
C THR A 143 -1.26 5.18 -8.69
N ASP A 144 -1.48 5.45 -9.96
CA ASP A 144 -1.67 6.80 -10.51
C ASP A 144 -3.07 7.01 -11.07
N GLY A 145 -3.89 5.97 -11.07
CA GLY A 145 -5.16 5.93 -11.77
C GLY A 145 -6.37 5.51 -10.95
N GLN A 146 -7.52 5.63 -11.59
CA GLN A 146 -8.78 5.11 -11.10
C GLN A 146 -8.98 3.69 -11.64
N ASP A 147 -9.64 2.86 -10.84
CA ASP A 147 -10.06 1.54 -11.28
C ASP A 147 -11.01 1.62 -12.48
N ASN A 148 -10.76 0.80 -13.48
CA ASN A 148 -11.61 0.72 -14.67
C ASN A 148 -11.84 -0.72 -15.18
N ARG A 149 -11.38 -1.72 -14.42
CA ARG A 149 -11.46 -3.15 -14.80
C ARG A 149 -11.84 -4.10 -13.69
N SER A 150 -11.95 -3.64 -12.44
CA SER A 150 -12.33 -4.53 -11.34
C SER A 150 -13.81 -4.90 -11.36
N THR A 151 -14.10 -6.05 -10.80
CA THR A 151 -15.43 -6.51 -10.44
C THR A 151 -15.90 -5.91 -9.11
N PHE A 152 -14.96 -5.79 -8.17
CA PHE A 152 -15.17 -5.10 -6.89
C PHE A 152 -15.17 -3.58 -7.09
N ASN A 153 -15.71 -2.85 -6.12
CA ASN A 153 -15.82 -1.40 -6.13
C ASN A 153 -15.12 -0.76 -4.93
N ALA A 154 -15.13 0.57 -4.88
CA ALA A 154 -14.47 1.34 -3.80
C ALA A 154 -15.01 0.99 -2.40
N SER A 155 -16.29 0.64 -2.25
CA SER A 155 -16.85 0.22 -0.97
C SER A 155 -16.32 -1.15 -0.52
N ASP A 156 -16.13 -2.08 -1.46
CA ASP A 156 -15.52 -3.38 -1.21
C ASP A 156 -14.06 -3.21 -0.77
N MET A 157 -13.33 -2.33 -1.47
CA MET A 157 -11.95 -1.96 -1.11
C MET A 157 -11.88 -1.36 0.29
N ASN A 158 -12.76 -0.42 0.62
CA ASN A 158 -12.83 0.20 1.95
C ASN A 158 -13.03 -0.85 3.04
N ARG A 159 -13.97 -1.78 2.85
CA ARG A 159 -14.20 -2.86 3.80
C ARG A 159 -12.97 -3.73 4.00
N ALA A 160 -12.30 -4.11 2.90
CA ALA A 160 -11.11 -4.96 2.93
C ALA A 160 -9.94 -4.28 3.66
N VAL A 161 -9.64 -3.02 3.32
CA VAL A 161 -8.57 -2.25 3.97
C VAL A 161 -8.88 -1.99 5.45
N THR A 162 -10.11 -1.62 5.77
CA THR A 162 -10.53 -1.39 7.15
C THR A 162 -10.41 -2.68 7.99
N LEU A 163 -10.80 -3.82 7.42
CA LEU A 163 -10.66 -5.12 8.09
C LEU A 163 -9.18 -5.49 8.27
N ALA A 164 -8.35 -5.32 7.25
CA ALA A 164 -6.92 -5.59 7.33
C ALA A 164 -6.24 -4.74 8.43
N ARG A 165 -6.58 -3.45 8.50
CA ARG A 165 -6.10 -2.55 9.56
C ARG A 165 -6.54 -3.00 10.96
N LYS A 166 -7.78 -3.42 11.13
CA LYS A 166 -8.28 -4.00 12.39
C LYS A 166 -7.53 -5.29 12.77
N ASN A 167 -7.08 -6.05 11.79
CA ASN A 167 -6.28 -7.26 11.97
C ASN A 167 -4.78 -6.98 12.14
N GLY A 168 -4.38 -5.71 12.26
CA GLY A 168 -2.99 -5.31 12.54
C GLY A 168 -2.10 -5.13 11.31
N VAL A 169 -2.67 -5.11 10.09
CA VAL A 169 -1.91 -4.74 8.88
C VAL A 169 -1.78 -3.23 8.80
N MET A 170 -0.58 -2.72 8.72
CA MET A 170 -0.28 -1.31 8.52
C MET A 170 -0.30 -1.00 7.02
N CYS A 171 -1.32 -0.25 6.57
CA CYS A 171 -1.59 -0.01 5.16
C CYS A 171 -1.12 1.39 4.75
N PHE A 172 -0.29 1.47 3.71
CA PHE A 172 0.23 2.71 3.13
C PHE A 172 -0.31 2.89 1.70
N PHE A 173 -0.67 4.10 1.34
CA PHE A 173 -1.22 4.44 0.04
C PHE A 173 -0.38 5.52 -0.64
N LEU A 174 0.13 5.22 -1.83
CA LEU A 174 0.85 6.15 -2.68
C LEU A 174 0.03 6.42 -3.93
N ALA A 175 -0.30 7.68 -4.15
CA ALA A 175 -1.08 8.10 -5.31
C ALA A 175 -0.34 9.18 -6.12
N ALA A 176 -0.11 8.88 -7.40
CA ALA A 176 0.45 9.86 -8.31
C ALA A 176 -0.64 10.82 -8.83
N ASN A 177 -0.33 12.10 -8.87
CA ASN A 177 -1.15 13.16 -9.51
C ASN A 177 -2.62 13.24 -9.03
N GLN A 178 -2.93 12.69 -7.86
CA GLN A 178 -4.26 12.75 -7.25
C GLN A 178 -4.14 12.96 -5.75
N ASP A 179 -5.21 13.46 -5.12
CA ASP A 179 -5.24 13.62 -3.66
C ASP A 179 -5.27 12.26 -2.96
N ALA A 180 -4.09 11.76 -2.58
CA ALA A 180 -3.95 10.48 -1.90
C ALA A 180 -4.66 10.44 -0.55
N MET A 181 -4.80 11.57 0.14
CA MET A 181 -5.44 11.61 1.46
C MET A 181 -6.95 11.41 1.31
N VAL A 182 -7.59 12.11 0.37
CA VAL A 182 -9.02 12.00 0.09
C VAL A 182 -9.34 10.65 -0.55
N THR A 183 -8.62 10.29 -1.62
CA THR A 183 -8.82 9.02 -2.31
C THR A 183 -8.54 7.83 -1.40
N GLY A 184 -7.43 7.86 -0.66
CA GLY A 184 -7.08 6.82 0.30
C GLY A 184 -8.12 6.65 1.41
N ALA A 185 -8.67 7.74 1.94
CA ALA A 185 -9.74 7.68 2.93
C ALA A 185 -10.99 7.01 2.36
N THR A 186 -11.36 7.29 1.11
CA THR A 186 -12.47 6.62 0.42
C THR A 186 -12.23 5.11 0.31
N TYR A 187 -10.99 4.67 0.14
CA TYR A 187 -10.60 3.25 0.08
C TYR A 187 -10.30 2.62 1.44
N GLY A 188 -10.51 3.34 2.55
CA GLY A 188 -10.32 2.82 3.92
C GLY A 188 -8.92 2.97 4.50
N PHE A 189 -7.99 3.61 3.79
CA PHE A 189 -6.67 3.94 4.34
C PHE A 189 -6.79 5.05 5.38
N ASN A 190 -5.84 5.09 6.30
CA ASN A 190 -5.70 6.25 7.16
C ASN A 190 -5.00 7.38 6.37
N PRO A 191 -5.58 8.58 6.30
CA PRO A 191 -4.97 9.71 5.62
C PRO A 191 -3.52 10.01 6.07
N ALA A 192 -3.19 9.70 7.33
CA ALA A 192 -1.83 9.86 7.82
C ALA A 192 -0.80 8.92 7.15
N GLN A 193 -1.24 7.78 6.60
CA GLN A 193 -0.44 6.82 5.84
C GLN A 193 -0.66 6.94 4.32
N ALA A 194 -1.26 8.02 3.84
CA ALA A 194 -1.41 8.30 2.42
C ALA A 194 -0.44 9.41 1.98
N CYS A 195 0.19 9.26 0.82
CA CYS A 195 1.14 10.22 0.27
C CYS A 195 0.85 10.49 -1.20
N THR A 196 0.54 11.73 -1.53
CA THR A 196 0.48 12.22 -2.91
C THR A 196 1.90 12.48 -3.41
N PHE A 197 2.17 12.13 -4.66
CA PHE A 197 3.41 12.52 -5.32
C PHE A 197 3.14 12.94 -6.77
N ARG A 198 4.05 13.75 -7.31
CA ARG A 198 4.04 14.12 -8.73
C ARG A 198 4.67 13.03 -9.57
N SER A 199 4.27 12.93 -10.83
CA SER A 199 4.84 11.97 -11.78
C SER A 199 6.29 12.25 -12.16
N ALA A 200 6.88 13.37 -11.72
CA ALA A 200 8.28 13.63 -11.95
C ALA A 200 9.15 12.59 -11.22
N HIS A 201 10.25 12.18 -11.86
CA HIS A 201 11.08 11.07 -11.39
C HIS A 201 11.59 11.25 -9.96
N ALA A 202 12.04 12.47 -9.62
CA ALA A 202 12.61 12.75 -8.30
C ALA A 202 11.56 12.64 -7.18
N GLU A 203 10.37 13.20 -7.39
CA GLU A 203 9.28 13.21 -6.42
C GLU A 203 8.73 11.79 -6.22
N ALA A 204 8.55 11.02 -7.29
CA ALA A 204 8.11 9.64 -7.21
C ALA A 204 9.14 8.75 -6.47
N ALA A 205 10.43 8.89 -6.79
CA ALA A 205 11.51 8.17 -6.12
C ALA A 205 11.57 8.53 -4.62
N TYR A 206 11.42 9.82 -4.30
CA TYR A 206 11.39 10.28 -2.91
C TYR A 206 10.18 9.72 -2.14
N ALA A 207 8.98 9.75 -2.73
CA ALA A 207 7.77 9.22 -2.10
C ALA A 207 7.90 7.72 -1.79
N MET A 208 8.47 6.94 -2.70
CA MET A 208 8.71 5.51 -2.49
C MET A 208 9.75 5.26 -1.40
N GLY A 209 10.85 6.03 -1.36
CA GLY A 209 11.85 5.96 -0.30
C GLY A 209 11.27 6.34 1.07
N ALA A 210 10.48 7.41 1.15
CA ALA A 210 9.79 7.81 2.38
C ALA A 210 8.82 6.72 2.86
N THR A 211 8.11 6.08 1.93
CA THR A 211 7.20 4.95 2.24
C THR A 211 7.97 3.78 2.80
N GLN A 212 9.08 3.39 2.16
CA GLN A 212 9.94 2.30 2.64
C GLN A 212 10.44 2.57 4.06
N GLN A 213 10.94 3.78 4.34
CA GLN A 213 11.39 4.17 5.68
C GLN A 213 10.28 4.09 6.73
N ASN A 214 9.09 4.61 6.41
CA ASN A 214 7.94 4.57 7.30
C ASN A 214 7.46 3.13 7.54
N MET A 215 7.43 2.29 6.51
CA MET A 215 7.06 0.88 6.63
C MET A 215 8.07 0.09 7.46
N ALA A 216 9.38 0.25 7.22
CA ALA A 216 10.44 -0.42 7.97
C ALA A 216 10.42 -0.03 9.47
N ALA A 217 10.20 1.25 9.75
CA ALA A 217 10.06 1.73 11.12
C ALA A 217 8.76 1.26 11.78
N ALA A 218 7.64 1.27 11.04
CA ALA A 218 6.35 0.79 11.52
C ALA A 218 6.39 -0.71 11.81
N ALA A 219 6.96 -1.51 10.91
CA ALA A 219 7.11 -2.96 11.09
C ALA A 219 7.88 -3.30 12.36
N THR A 220 8.97 -2.57 12.66
CA THR A 220 9.77 -2.77 13.86
C THR A 220 9.05 -2.35 15.14
N ARG A 221 8.34 -1.22 15.09
CA ARG A 221 7.64 -0.66 16.25
C ARG A 221 6.29 -1.33 16.52
N GLY A 222 5.69 -1.96 15.50
CA GLY A 222 4.35 -2.54 15.55
C GLY A 222 3.23 -1.50 15.52
N VAL A 223 3.54 -0.27 15.11
CA VAL A 223 2.57 0.82 14.97
C VAL A 223 2.80 1.56 13.66
N PRO A 224 1.72 1.95 12.95
CA PRO A 224 1.84 2.68 11.69
C PRO A 224 2.42 4.08 11.96
N LEU A 225 3.39 4.48 11.14
CA LEU A 225 3.95 5.84 11.20
C LEU A 225 3.28 6.73 10.16
N PRO A 226 2.92 7.97 10.54
CA PRO A 226 2.40 8.94 9.59
C PRO A 226 3.52 9.46 8.69
N TYR A 227 3.17 9.86 7.47
CA TYR A 227 4.06 10.71 6.69
C TYR A 227 4.20 12.08 7.37
N THR A 228 5.43 12.56 7.47
CA THR A 228 5.70 13.91 7.97
C THR A 228 5.27 14.95 6.92
N GLN A 229 5.06 16.20 7.35
CA GLN A 229 4.76 17.28 6.42
C GLN A 229 5.89 17.47 5.40
N LEU A 230 7.14 17.41 5.84
CA LEU A 230 8.29 17.48 4.94
C LEU A 230 8.30 16.37 3.87
N GLN A 231 7.95 15.13 4.25
CA GLN A 231 7.85 14.03 3.27
C GLN A 231 6.76 14.32 2.23
N ARG A 232 5.61 14.87 2.63
CA ARG A 232 4.51 15.23 1.72
C ARG A 232 4.90 16.37 0.80
N ASP A 233 5.48 17.44 1.34
CA ASP A 233 5.88 18.62 0.59
C ASP A 233 6.98 18.30 -0.43
N THR A 234 7.91 17.41 -0.08
CA THR A 234 8.98 16.99 -0.99
C THR A 234 8.44 16.04 -2.07
N SER A 235 7.46 15.18 -1.75
CA SER A 235 6.84 14.28 -2.73
C SER A 235 5.92 15.02 -3.70
N CYS A 236 5.30 16.10 -3.25
CA CYS A 236 4.39 16.93 -4.05
C CYS A 236 4.60 18.41 -3.74
N PRO A 237 5.72 19.01 -4.23
CA PRO A 237 6.00 20.40 -3.96
C PRO A 237 4.89 21.28 -4.53
N SER A 238 4.32 22.13 -3.70
CA SER A 238 3.35 23.13 -4.10
C SER A 238 4.03 24.09 -5.05
N GLY A 239 3.56 24.19 -6.29
CA GLY A 239 3.95 25.27 -7.19
C GLY A 239 3.53 26.63 -6.59
N PRO A 240 4.14 27.74 -6.99
CA PRO A 240 3.75 29.07 -6.50
C PRO A 240 2.26 29.30 -6.79
N GLY A 241 1.45 29.33 -5.75
CA GLY A 241 -0.01 29.53 -5.82
C GLY A 241 -0.87 28.42 -5.24
N HIS A 242 -0.33 27.29 -4.83
CA HIS A 242 -1.10 26.23 -4.16
C HIS A 242 -1.00 26.40 -2.63
N GLN A 243 -1.92 27.17 -2.07
CA GLN A 243 -2.19 27.07 -0.63
C GLN A 243 -2.93 25.75 -0.41
N VAL A 244 -2.27 24.76 0.18
CA VAL A 244 -2.96 23.61 0.77
C VAL A 244 -3.73 24.16 1.96
N SER A 245 -5.03 24.38 1.79
CA SER A 245 -5.91 24.65 2.91
C SER A 245 -5.77 23.49 3.88
N ALA A 246 -5.20 23.75 5.05
CA ALA A 246 -5.24 22.79 6.15
C ALA A 246 -6.69 22.36 6.33
N PRO A 247 -6.98 21.05 6.51
CA PRO A 247 -8.35 20.62 6.75
C PRO A 247 -8.84 21.33 8.00
N ALA A 248 -9.87 22.15 7.83
CA ALA A 248 -10.60 22.76 8.93
C ALA A 248 -11.01 21.61 9.87
N HIS A 249 -10.74 21.78 11.15
CA HIS A 249 -11.14 20.91 12.24
C HIS A 249 -12.51 20.29 11.94
N MET A 250 -12.58 18.99 11.70
CA MET A 250 -13.85 18.27 11.65
C MET A 250 -14.46 18.28 13.04
N GLN A 251 -15.36 19.22 13.28
CA GLN A 251 -16.36 19.08 14.35
C GLN A 251 -17.42 18.07 13.90
N PRO A 252 -17.85 17.15 14.74
CA PRO A 252 -18.95 16.25 14.41
C PRO A 252 -20.27 17.02 14.47
N GLY A 253 -20.92 17.19 13.34
CA GLY A 253 -22.28 17.73 13.29
C GLY A 253 -22.48 18.76 12.18
N ASN A 254 -23.09 18.30 11.12
CA ASN A 254 -23.96 18.91 10.13
C ASN A 254 -23.57 18.53 8.71
N VAL A 255 -24.08 17.39 8.29
CA VAL A 255 -24.17 17.05 6.86
C VAL A 255 -25.48 17.65 6.35
N ALA A 256 -25.42 18.85 5.78
CA ALA A 256 -26.50 19.38 4.96
C ALA A 256 -26.40 18.73 3.58
N PHE A 257 -27.39 17.90 3.24
CA PHE A 257 -27.57 17.41 1.88
C PHE A 257 -28.01 18.56 0.99
N THR A 258 -27.13 19.09 0.15
CA THR A 258 -27.51 19.93 -0.98
C THR A 258 -27.88 19.02 -2.14
N GLN A 259 -29.14 19.11 -2.58
CA GLN A 259 -29.65 18.44 -3.78
C GLN A 259 -28.84 18.84 -5.01
N ALA A 260 -28.45 17.83 -5.79
CA ALA A 260 -27.84 18.02 -7.11
C ALA A 260 -28.86 18.67 -8.07
N PRO A 261 -28.40 19.56 -8.98
CA PRO A 261 -29.28 20.10 -10.00
C PRO A 261 -29.67 19.02 -11.01
N SER A 262 -30.98 18.98 -11.32
CA SER A 262 -31.56 18.09 -12.32
C SER A 262 -30.95 18.30 -13.72
N SER A 263 -30.44 17.23 -14.32
CA SER A 263 -29.98 17.22 -15.72
C SER A 263 -31.12 17.54 -16.71
N PRO A 264 -30.85 18.29 -17.78
CA PRO A 264 -31.84 18.52 -18.83
C PRO A 264 -32.08 17.25 -19.66
N ALA A 265 -33.34 17.05 -20.03
CA ALA A 265 -33.82 15.92 -20.78
C ALA A 265 -33.15 15.80 -22.18
N THR A 266 -32.70 14.62 -22.53
CA THR A 266 -32.17 14.26 -23.84
C THR A 266 -33.32 14.16 -24.86
N PRO A 267 -33.22 14.75 -26.08
CA PRO A 267 -34.23 14.58 -27.12
C PRO A 267 -34.21 13.16 -27.71
N PRO A 268 -35.32 12.66 -28.26
CA PRO A 268 -35.43 11.29 -28.74
C PRO A 268 -34.57 11.04 -29.99
N ALA A 269 -33.91 9.88 -29.99
CA ALA A 269 -33.07 9.41 -31.09
C ALA A 269 -33.91 9.21 -32.36
N SER A 270 -33.45 9.73 -33.49
CA SER A 270 -34.00 9.49 -34.80
C SER A 270 -33.70 8.06 -35.25
N VAL A 271 -34.76 7.38 -35.73
CA VAL A 271 -34.70 6.03 -36.25
C VAL A 271 -33.98 6.03 -37.60
N ALA A 272 -32.86 5.31 -37.71
CA ALA A 272 -32.18 5.07 -38.98
C ALA A 272 -32.90 3.98 -39.79
N PRO A 273 -32.94 4.08 -41.14
CA PRO A 273 -33.62 3.07 -41.98
C PRO A 273 -32.80 1.79 -42.09
N THR A 274 -33.53 0.68 -42.09
CA THR A 274 -33.04 -0.70 -42.28
C THR A 274 -32.46 -0.90 -43.70
N PRO A 275 -31.29 -1.53 -43.89
CA PRO A 275 -30.81 -1.91 -45.22
C PRO A 275 -31.58 -3.13 -45.73
N GLN A 276 -32.17 -3.01 -46.96
CA GLN A 276 -32.66 -4.13 -47.72
C GLN A 276 -31.52 -4.80 -48.49
N TRP A 277 -31.33 -6.09 -48.26
CA TRP A 277 -30.44 -6.95 -49.05
C TRP A 277 -31.23 -7.52 -50.26
N HIS A 278 -30.71 -7.32 -51.46
CA HIS A 278 -31.02 -8.08 -52.67
C HIS A 278 -29.87 -9.02 -52.99
#